data_2f0cee82f4a3405f78ec0efd2da6613d
#
_entry.id   2f0cee82f4a3405f78ec0efd2da6613d
#
_cell.length_a   1.000
_cell.length_b   1.000
_cell.length_c   1.000
_cell.angle_alpha   90.00
_cell.angle_beta   90.00
_cell.angle_gamma   90.00
#
_symmetry.space_group_name_H-M   'P 1'
#
loop_
_entity.id
_entity.type
_entity.pdbx_description
1 polymer ?
#
loop_
_entity_poly.entity_id
_entity_poly.type
_entity_poly.pdbx_seq_one_letter_code
_entity_poly.pdbx_strand_id
1 'polypeptide(L)' 'MMLTAVFQRVPEGYIAFVEELPGANTQGDTLDEARENLTEAVELVLEANRVLAEESLLGKDVIREPLILAGG' A
#
# COMPACT_ATOMS: atom_id res chain seq x y z
N MET A 1 3.87 -6.60 -10.53
CA MET A 1 4.03 -6.79 -9.08
C MET A 1 2.68 -7.13 -8.45
N MET A 2 2.66 -8.14 -7.61
CA MET A 2 1.45 -8.47 -6.85
C MET A 2 1.68 -8.19 -5.37
N LEU A 3 0.65 -7.66 -4.74
CA LEU A 3 0.62 -7.43 -3.30
C LEU A 3 -0.32 -8.46 -2.65
N THR A 4 -0.02 -8.85 -1.45
CA THR A 4 -0.83 -9.81 -0.71
C THR A 4 -1.64 -9.09 0.36
N ALA A 5 -2.96 -9.11 0.20
CA ALA A 5 -3.89 -8.57 1.18
C ALA A 5 -4.22 -9.65 2.21
N VAL A 6 -4.12 -9.28 3.48
CA VAL A 6 -4.48 -10.16 4.59
C VAL A 6 -5.66 -9.54 5.33
N PHE A 7 -6.69 -10.35 5.57
CA PHE A 7 -7.88 -9.93 6.30
C PHE A 7 -8.03 -10.82 7.53
N GLN A 8 -8.10 -10.18 8.68
CA GLN A 8 -8.27 -10.90 9.95
C GLN A 8 -9.61 -10.54 10.57
N ARG A 9 -10.40 -11.58 10.87
CA ARG A 9 -11.67 -11.36 11.54
C ARG A 9 -11.45 -10.99 13.00
N VAL A 10 -12.13 -9.95 13.45
CA VAL A 10 -12.09 -9.47 14.84
C VAL A 10 -13.53 -9.25 15.31
N PRO A 11 -13.78 -9.09 16.62
CA PRO A 11 -15.16 -8.92 17.11
C PRO A 11 -15.92 -7.76 16.46
N GLU A 12 -15.24 -6.68 16.10
CA GLU A 12 -15.85 -5.50 15.50
C GLU A 12 -15.96 -5.55 13.99
N GLY A 13 -15.46 -6.62 13.34
CA GLY A 13 -15.46 -6.74 11.87
C GLY A 13 -14.16 -7.34 11.37
N TYR A 14 -13.40 -6.57 10.57
CA TYR A 14 -12.15 -7.02 9.98
C TYR A 14 -11.07 -5.97 10.11
N ILE A 15 -9.85 -6.43 10.39
CA ILE A 15 -8.66 -5.62 10.17
C ILE A 15 -7.95 -6.17 8.93
N ALA A 16 -7.26 -5.30 8.21
CA ALA A 16 -6.61 -5.68 6.95
C ALA A 16 -5.28 -4.99 6.79
N PHE A 17 -4.35 -5.67 6.14
CA PHE A 17 -3.05 -5.10 5.82
C PHE A 17 -2.47 -5.76 4.59
N VAL A 18 -1.41 -5.16 4.06
CA VAL A 18 -0.66 -5.70 2.92
C VAL A 18 0.69 -6.19 3.44
N GLU A 19 0.99 -7.47 3.20
CA GLU A 19 2.23 -8.07 3.70
C GLU A 19 3.48 -7.36 3.22
N GLU A 20 3.52 -6.96 1.95
CA GLU A 20 4.70 -6.39 1.32
C GLU A 20 4.82 -4.87 1.46
N LEU A 21 3.81 -4.22 2.03
CA LEU A 21 3.78 -2.76 2.07
C LEU A 21 3.46 -2.27 3.49
N PRO A 22 4.49 -2.09 4.33
CA PRO A 22 4.29 -1.55 5.68
C PRO A 22 3.56 -0.21 5.65
N GLY A 23 2.65 -0.03 6.59
CA GLY A 23 1.83 1.18 6.67
C GLY A 23 0.49 1.08 5.96
N ALA A 24 0.32 0.14 5.02
CA ALA A 24 -0.96 -0.10 4.36
C ALA A 24 -1.79 -1.03 5.24
N ASN A 25 -2.56 -0.45 6.15
CA ASN A 25 -3.45 -1.17 7.04
C ASN A 25 -4.75 -0.41 7.23
N THR A 26 -5.82 -1.12 7.52
CA THR A 26 -7.15 -0.55 7.68
C THR A 26 -8.08 -1.49 8.43
N GLN A 27 -9.33 -1.09 8.53
CA GLN A 27 -10.38 -1.89 9.13
C GLN A 27 -11.69 -1.66 8.40
N GLY A 28 -12.65 -2.55 8.59
CA GLY A 28 -13.98 -2.42 8.05
C GLY A 28 -14.96 -3.29 8.82
N ASP A 29 -16.24 -2.95 8.79
CA ASP A 29 -17.28 -3.72 9.45
C ASP A 29 -17.55 -5.03 8.73
N THR A 30 -17.37 -5.03 7.40
CA THR A 30 -17.54 -6.21 6.55
C THR A 30 -16.26 -6.46 5.76
N LEU A 31 -16.15 -7.66 5.20
CA LEU A 31 -15.00 -8.01 4.36
C LEU A 31 -14.91 -7.11 3.12
N ASP A 32 -16.05 -6.84 2.48
CA ASP A 32 -16.07 -5.97 1.30
C ASP A 32 -15.63 -4.55 1.63
N GLU A 33 -16.09 -4.02 2.77
CA GLU A 33 -15.67 -2.70 3.23
C GLU A 33 -14.18 -2.67 3.51
N ALA A 34 -13.66 -3.72 4.17
CA ALA A 34 -12.22 -3.82 4.43
C ALA A 34 -11.41 -3.87 3.14
N ARG A 35 -11.92 -4.56 2.10
CA ARG A 35 -11.26 -4.58 0.79
C ARG A 35 -11.18 -3.21 0.15
N GLU A 36 -12.29 -2.48 0.14
CA GLU A 36 -12.31 -1.12 -0.41
C GLU A 36 -11.39 -0.19 0.36
N ASN A 37 -11.46 -0.25 1.68
CA ASN A 37 -10.63 0.59 2.54
C ASN A 37 -9.14 0.27 2.37
N LEU A 38 -8.80 -1.02 2.18
CA LEU A 38 -7.41 -1.41 1.98
C LEU A 38 -6.86 -0.88 0.67
N THR A 39 -7.66 -0.90 -0.39
CA THR A 39 -7.25 -0.33 -1.68
C THR A 39 -6.92 1.15 -1.52
N GLU A 40 -7.75 1.91 -0.82
CA GLU A 40 -7.46 3.32 -0.56
C GLU A 40 -6.21 3.50 0.29
N ALA A 41 -6.02 2.66 1.31
CA ALA A 41 -4.84 2.73 2.16
C ALA A 41 -3.56 2.49 1.36
N VAL A 42 -3.58 1.51 0.44
CA VAL A 42 -2.44 1.22 -0.44
C VAL A 42 -2.12 2.43 -1.32
N GLU A 43 -3.14 3.00 -1.95
CA GLU A 43 -2.96 4.17 -2.81
C GLU A 43 -2.35 5.34 -2.05
N LEU A 44 -2.81 5.59 -0.83
CA LEU A 44 -2.30 6.67 0.01
C LEU A 44 -0.85 6.43 0.42
N VAL A 45 -0.50 5.20 0.79
CA VAL A 45 0.88 4.88 1.17
C VAL A 45 1.83 5.02 -0.01
N LEU A 46 1.44 4.51 -1.17
CA LEU A 46 2.26 4.63 -2.38
C LEU A 46 2.46 6.09 -2.79
N GLU A 47 1.40 6.90 -2.72
CA GLU A 47 1.49 8.32 -3.03
C GLU A 47 2.40 9.05 -2.05
N ALA A 48 2.25 8.78 -0.75
CA ALA A 48 3.11 9.39 0.27
C ALA A 48 4.58 9.02 0.07
N ASN A 49 4.86 7.75 -0.24
CA ASN A 49 6.22 7.30 -0.49
C ASN A 49 6.80 7.97 -1.73
N ARG A 50 6.00 8.16 -2.77
CA ARG A 50 6.45 8.83 -3.99
C ARG A 50 6.79 10.29 -3.72
N VAL A 51 5.93 11.00 -2.98
CA VAL A 51 6.17 12.39 -2.62
C VAL A 51 7.46 12.54 -1.81
N LEU A 52 7.66 11.67 -0.82
CA LEU A 52 8.88 11.69 0.00
C LEU A 52 10.13 11.43 -0.84
N ALA A 53 10.04 10.49 -1.77
CA ALA A 53 11.16 10.20 -2.67
C ALA A 53 11.48 11.39 -3.56
N GLU A 54 10.46 12.03 -4.14
CA GLU A 54 10.66 13.22 -4.97
C GLU A 54 11.32 14.35 -4.18
N GLU A 55 10.87 14.60 -2.96
CA GLU A 55 11.47 15.62 -2.09
C GLU A 55 12.93 15.31 -1.79
N SER A 56 13.25 14.05 -1.53
CA SER A 56 14.63 13.65 -1.21
C SER A 56 15.57 13.75 -2.41
N LEU A 57 15.03 13.80 -3.63
CA LEU A 57 15.81 13.84 -4.86
C LEU A 57 15.98 15.28 -5.42
N LEU A 58 15.36 16.27 -4.80
CA LEU A 58 15.47 17.65 -5.26
C LEU A 58 16.92 18.08 -5.32
N GLY A 59 17.32 18.64 -6.46
CA GLY A 59 18.69 19.14 -6.67
C GLY A 59 19.74 18.06 -6.91
N LYS A 60 19.33 16.79 -6.98
CA LYS A 60 20.25 15.68 -7.22
C LYS A 60 20.21 15.26 -8.69
N ASP A 61 21.35 14.81 -9.18
CA ASP A 61 21.46 14.27 -10.54
C ASP A 61 21.13 12.78 -10.51
N VAL A 62 19.90 12.44 -10.93
CA VAL A 62 19.38 11.07 -10.82
C VAL A 62 18.84 10.59 -12.15
N ILE A 63 18.84 9.27 -12.31
CA ILE A 63 18.21 8.58 -13.42
C ILE A 63 17.01 7.82 -12.87
N ARG A 64 15.84 8.01 -13.48
CA ARG A 64 14.60 7.32 -13.10
C ARG A 64 14.12 6.49 -14.28
N GLU A 65 13.83 5.24 -14.00
CA GLU A 65 13.33 4.33 -15.03
C GLU A 65 12.37 3.31 -14.40
N PRO A 66 11.44 2.75 -15.19
CA PRO A 66 10.56 1.70 -14.67
C PRO A 66 11.35 0.48 -14.22
N LEU A 67 10.92 -0.11 -13.10
CA LEU A 67 11.46 -1.38 -12.63
C LEU A 67 10.31 -2.38 -12.58
N ILE A 68 10.40 -3.41 -13.40
CA ILE A 68 9.37 -4.44 -13.50
C ILE A 68 9.88 -5.70 -12.82
N LEU A 69 9.10 -6.18 -11.84
CA LEU A 69 9.46 -7.39 -11.10
C LEU A 69 8.98 -8.63 -11.84
N ALA A 70 9.88 -9.57 -12.05
CA ALA A 70 9.54 -10.84 -12.69
C ALA A 70 8.64 -11.67 -11.79
N GLY A 71 7.64 -12.35 -12.38
CA GLY A 71 6.73 -13.22 -11.65
C GLY A 71 5.66 -12.50 -10.82
N GLY A 72 5.57 -11.20 -10.96
CA GLY A 72 4.64 -10.37 -10.19
C GLY A 72 3.39 -9.93 -10.94
#